data_26bf861539cb8b95a061c2d219a6fd90
#
_entry.id   26bf861539cb8b95a061c2d219a6fd90
#
_cell.length_a   1.000
_cell.length_b   1.000
_cell.length_c   1.000
_cell.angle_alpha   90.00
_cell.angle_beta   90.00
_cell.angle_gamma   90.00
#
_symmetry.space_group_name_H-M   'P 1'
#
loop_
_entity.id
_entity.type
_entity.pdbx_description
1 polymer ?
#
loop_
_entity_poly.entity_id
_entity_poly.type
_entity_poly.pdbx_seq_one_letter_code
_entity_poly.pdbx_strand_id
1 'polypeptide(L)'
;MEMVRNILNALAESFDLPILDWIQANLQSPLMDKIMPIITMFGDAGIFWMVCAAILFLIPKTRRTGLGMAFAMMMGLLICNVLLKPLVGRIRPYDYQIEVLGKAWTDILETGKLLVETPHDFSFPSGHTIASFEACVVLLLADKRLGIPATLLAIAIAFSRMYLYVHYPTDVIVSVFLGSLFAIIGYAIAKRIPLPSGKKGKYQR
;
A
#
# COMPACT_ATOMS: atom_id res chain seq x y z
N MET A 1 -3.99 -9.40 -23.03
CA MET A 1 -2.77 -8.98 -22.30
C MET A 1 -2.10 -7.78 -22.98
N GLU A 2 -1.79 -7.82 -24.25
CA GLU A 2 -1.19 -6.72 -25.01
C GLU A 2 -2.03 -5.44 -24.99
N MET A 3 -3.34 -5.55 -25.19
CA MET A 3 -4.28 -4.41 -25.11
C MET A 3 -4.25 -3.72 -23.73
N VAL A 4 -4.22 -4.49 -22.64
CA VAL A 4 -4.14 -3.93 -21.28
C VAL A 4 -2.82 -3.19 -21.07
N ARG A 5 -1.71 -3.76 -21.52
CA ARG A 5 -0.40 -3.12 -21.45
C ARG A 5 -0.34 -1.82 -22.26
N ASN A 6 -0.92 -1.81 -23.48
CA ASN A 6 -0.98 -0.61 -24.31
C ASN A 6 -1.82 0.49 -23.65
N ILE A 7 -2.93 0.15 -23.01
CA ILE A 7 -3.74 1.10 -22.23
C ILE A 7 -2.94 1.65 -21.05
N LEU A 8 -2.24 0.80 -20.30
CA LEU A 8 -1.42 1.22 -19.17
C LEU A 8 -0.24 2.11 -19.60
N ASN A 9 0.38 1.84 -20.75
CA ASN A 9 1.44 2.68 -21.31
C ASN A 9 0.89 4.05 -21.75
N ALA A 10 -0.25 4.08 -22.43
CA ALA A 10 -0.90 5.32 -22.79
C ALA A 10 -1.29 6.17 -21.56
N LEU A 11 -1.78 5.54 -20.49
CA LEU A 11 -2.03 6.19 -19.20
C LEU A 11 -0.74 6.67 -18.53
N ALA A 12 0.35 5.90 -18.64
CA ALA A 12 1.64 6.30 -18.11
C ALA A 12 2.08 7.64 -18.69
N GLU A 13 2.07 7.79 -20.01
CA GLU A 13 2.55 9.00 -20.69
C GLU A 13 1.58 10.19 -20.54
N SER A 14 0.27 9.95 -20.61
CA SER A 14 -0.72 11.03 -20.62
C SER A 14 -1.13 11.54 -19.24
N PHE A 15 -1.02 10.70 -18.20
CA PHE A 15 -1.53 11.00 -16.87
C PHE A 15 -0.48 10.76 -15.76
N ASP A 16 0.10 9.57 -15.71
CA ASP A 16 0.91 9.17 -14.55
C ASP A 16 2.26 9.90 -14.47
N LEU A 17 3.03 9.89 -15.57
CA LEU A 17 4.36 10.51 -15.60
C LEU A 17 4.29 12.04 -15.42
N PRO A 18 3.36 12.78 -16.03
CA PRO A 18 3.21 14.21 -15.76
C PRO A 18 2.99 14.53 -14.28
N ILE A 19 2.24 13.70 -13.55
CA ILE A 19 2.03 13.87 -12.10
C ILE A 19 3.32 13.56 -11.33
N LEU A 20 4.02 12.48 -11.67
CA LEU A 20 5.27 12.13 -11.01
C LEU A 20 6.36 13.20 -11.25
N ASP A 21 6.49 13.67 -12.47
CA ASP A 21 7.44 14.72 -12.85
C ASP A 21 7.10 16.04 -12.13
N TRP A 22 5.80 16.36 -12.00
CA TRP A 22 5.37 17.52 -11.22
C TRP A 22 5.73 17.38 -9.74
N ILE A 23 5.55 16.19 -9.13
CA ILE A 23 5.95 15.92 -7.75
C ILE A 23 7.46 16.14 -7.58
N GLN A 24 8.27 15.62 -8.50
CA GLN A 24 9.72 15.81 -8.46
C GLN A 24 10.09 17.29 -8.57
N ALA A 25 9.51 18.01 -9.53
CA ALA A 25 9.85 19.42 -9.77
C ALA A 25 9.40 20.38 -8.67
N ASN A 26 8.32 20.06 -7.93
CA ASN A 26 7.69 21.03 -7.02
C ASN A 26 7.74 20.63 -5.53
N LEU A 27 7.86 19.34 -5.20
CA LEU A 27 7.78 18.86 -3.83
C LEU A 27 9.11 18.27 -3.33
N GLN A 28 10.10 18.09 -4.20
CA GLN A 28 11.40 17.60 -3.80
C GLN A 28 12.11 18.62 -2.91
N SER A 29 12.67 18.13 -1.81
CA SER A 29 13.46 18.93 -0.88
C SER A 29 14.33 18.02 0.00
N PRO A 30 15.46 18.53 0.54
CA PRO A 30 16.35 17.73 1.41
C PRO A 30 15.62 17.15 2.66
N LEU A 31 14.55 17.79 3.11
CA LEU A 31 13.73 17.30 4.23
C LEU A 31 12.86 16.13 3.77
N MET A 32 12.15 16.28 2.65
CA MET A 32 11.28 15.23 2.09
C MET A 32 12.10 14.01 1.65
N ASP A 33 13.30 14.22 1.09
CA ASP A 33 14.21 13.13 0.70
C ASP A 33 14.66 12.26 1.88
N LYS A 34 14.69 12.82 3.09
CA LYS A 34 14.97 12.07 4.32
C LYS A 34 13.73 11.41 4.91
N ILE A 35 12.56 12.08 4.83
CA ILE A 35 11.34 11.63 5.49
C ILE A 35 10.63 10.54 4.66
N MET A 36 10.55 10.66 3.34
CA MET A 36 9.78 9.74 2.50
C MET A 36 10.31 8.29 2.52
N PRO A 37 11.64 8.06 2.51
CA PRO A 37 12.17 6.71 2.73
C PRO A 37 11.80 6.12 4.10
N ILE A 38 11.75 6.93 5.15
CA ILE A 38 11.34 6.46 6.49
C ILE A 38 9.85 6.11 6.52
N ILE A 39 9.00 6.96 5.94
CA ILE A 39 7.54 6.71 5.86
C ILE A 39 7.25 5.43 5.09
N THR A 40 7.92 5.21 3.96
CA THR A 40 7.66 4.03 3.14
C THR A 40 8.01 2.72 3.84
N MET A 41 9.00 2.70 4.76
CA MET A 41 9.37 1.50 5.54
C MET A 41 8.20 0.91 6.33
N PHE A 42 7.24 1.73 6.77
CA PHE A 42 6.02 1.23 7.43
C PHE A 42 5.09 0.43 6.51
N GLY A 43 5.31 0.51 5.20
CA GLY A 43 4.59 -0.28 4.20
C GLY A 43 5.35 -1.53 3.73
N ASP A 44 6.63 -1.70 4.09
CA ASP A 44 7.50 -2.76 3.58
C ASP A 44 6.94 -4.15 3.91
N ALA A 45 6.67 -4.93 2.86
CA ALA A 45 6.07 -6.26 2.92
C ALA A 45 4.82 -6.35 3.83
N GLY A 46 4.22 -5.23 4.22
CA GLY A 46 3.10 -5.17 5.16
C GLY A 46 3.46 -5.58 6.60
N ILE A 47 4.75 -5.75 6.93
CA ILE A 47 5.22 -6.29 8.22
C ILE A 47 4.68 -5.48 9.40
N PHE A 48 4.79 -4.16 9.35
CA PHE A 48 4.24 -3.28 10.40
C PHE A 48 2.75 -3.55 10.65
N TRP A 49 1.95 -3.64 9.60
CA TRP A 49 0.53 -3.88 9.70
C TRP A 49 0.19 -5.30 10.16
N MET A 50 0.99 -6.30 9.77
CA MET A 50 0.85 -7.68 10.29
C MET A 50 1.15 -7.75 11.79
N VAL A 51 2.16 -7.04 12.28
CA VAL A 51 2.46 -6.94 13.72
C VAL A 51 1.31 -6.26 14.45
N CYS A 52 0.76 -5.17 13.92
CA CYS A 52 -0.43 -4.53 14.48
C CYS A 52 -1.63 -5.48 14.52
N ALA A 53 -1.88 -6.23 13.45
CA ALA A 53 -2.94 -7.22 13.38
C ALA A 53 -2.77 -8.33 14.45
N ALA A 54 -1.55 -8.84 14.62
CA ALA A 54 -1.21 -9.85 15.62
C ALA A 54 -1.44 -9.33 17.06
N ILE A 55 -0.97 -8.13 17.37
CA ILE A 55 -1.17 -7.48 18.68
C ILE A 55 -2.68 -7.35 18.97
N LEU A 56 -3.44 -6.82 18.01
CA LEU A 56 -4.89 -6.65 18.15
C LEU A 56 -5.61 -8.00 18.30
N PHE A 57 -5.14 -9.04 17.64
CA PHE A 57 -5.70 -10.40 17.75
C PHE A 57 -5.46 -11.01 19.12
N LEU A 58 -4.32 -10.77 19.75
CA LEU A 58 -4.00 -11.26 21.09
C LEU A 58 -4.84 -10.60 22.18
N ILE A 59 -5.29 -9.36 21.99
CA ILE A 59 -6.11 -8.62 22.94
C ILE A 59 -7.61 -9.04 22.77
N PRO A 60 -8.28 -9.61 23.79
CA PRO A 60 -9.64 -10.14 23.65
C PRO A 60 -10.68 -9.15 23.11
N LYS A 61 -10.54 -7.85 23.44
CA LYS A 61 -11.48 -6.80 23.02
C LYS A 61 -11.34 -6.42 21.53
N THR A 62 -10.14 -6.53 20.97
CA THR A 62 -9.82 -6.13 19.60
C THR A 62 -9.53 -7.31 18.68
N ARG A 63 -9.69 -8.54 19.17
CA ARG A 63 -9.37 -9.77 18.44
C ARG A 63 -10.03 -9.87 17.07
N ARG A 64 -11.30 -9.43 16.95
CA ARG A 64 -12.00 -9.40 15.65
C ARG A 64 -11.39 -8.42 14.67
N THR A 65 -10.89 -7.31 15.17
CA THR A 65 -10.19 -6.31 14.34
C THR A 65 -8.88 -6.89 13.79
N GLY A 66 -8.05 -7.50 14.67
CA GLY A 66 -6.82 -8.16 14.21
C GLY A 66 -7.08 -9.28 13.21
N LEU A 67 -8.12 -10.09 13.43
CA LEU A 67 -8.51 -11.15 12.50
C LEU A 67 -9.01 -10.59 11.18
N GLY A 68 -9.76 -9.49 11.19
CA GLY A 68 -10.22 -8.78 9.99
C GLY A 68 -9.06 -8.24 9.16
N MET A 69 -8.04 -7.66 9.82
CA MET A 69 -6.81 -7.23 9.17
C MET A 69 -6.08 -8.42 8.53
N ALA A 70 -5.94 -9.53 9.24
CA ALA A 70 -5.28 -10.73 8.74
C ALA A 70 -5.97 -11.28 7.48
N PHE A 71 -7.31 -11.35 7.46
CA PHE A 71 -8.06 -11.78 6.26
C PHE A 71 -7.91 -10.80 5.10
N ALA A 72 -7.97 -9.51 5.35
CA ALA A 72 -7.77 -8.49 4.31
C ALA A 72 -6.38 -8.62 3.69
N MET A 73 -5.32 -8.63 4.52
CA MET A 73 -3.94 -8.74 4.07
C MET A 73 -3.64 -10.05 3.34
N MET A 74 -4.28 -11.16 3.74
CA MET A 74 -4.18 -12.42 3.01
C MET A 74 -4.78 -12.30 1.61
N MET A 75 -5.93 -11.62 1.45
CA MET A 75 -6.53 -11.38 0.13
C MET A 75 -5.64 -10.49 -0.73
N GLY A 76 -5.09 -9.41 -0.19
CA GLY A 76 -4.15 -8.55 -0.92
C GLY A 76 -2.90 -9.27 -1.34
N LEU A 77 -2.32 -10.08 -0.45
CA LEU A 77 -1.16 -10.91 -0.79
C LEU A 77 -1.47 -11.86 -1.96
N LEU A 78 -2.54 -12.64 -1.86
CA LEU A 78 -2.86 -13.67 -2.85
C LEU A 78 -3.36 -13.06 -4.17
N ILE A 79 -4.28 -12.11 -4.12
CA ILE A 79 -4.91 -11.56 -5.32
C ILE A 79 -3.98 -10.53 -5.98
N CYS A 80 -3.41 -9.61 -5.22
CA CYS A 80 -2.65 -8.52 -5.80
C CYS A 80 -1.18 -8.88 -6.03
N ASN A 81 -0.48 -9.41 -5.02
CA ASN A 81 0.96 -9.66 -5.18
C ASN A 81 1.25 -10.95 -5.93
N VAL A 82 0.50 -12.04 -5.66
CA VAL A 82 0.77 -13.34 -6.30
C VAL A 82 0.11 -13.45 -7.67
N LEU A 83 -1.12 -12.94 -7.85
CA LEU A 83 -1.88 -13.12 -9.09
C LEU A 83 -1.80 -11.90 -10.02
N LEU A 84 -2.26 -10.71 -9.57
CA LEU A 84 -2.38 -9.53 -10.46
C LEU A 84 -1.02 -8.99 -10.89
N LYS A 85 -0.04 -8.93 -10.00
CA LYS A 85 1.27 -8.36 -10.30
C LYS A 85 1.97 -9.03 -11.48
N PRO A 86 2.18 -10.35 -11.49
CA PRO A 86 2.77 -11.02 -12.63
C PRO A 86 1.84 -11.06 -13.84
N LEU A 87 0.51 -11.09 -13.64
CA LEU A 87 -0.46 -11.12 -14.73
C LEU A 87 -0.45 -9.81 -15.53
N VAL A 88 -0.39 -8.67 -14.88
CA VAL A 88 -0.35 -7.35 -15.54
C VAL A 88 1.06 -7.04 -16.05
N GLY A 89 2.11 -7.36 -15.28
CA GLY A 89 3.49 -7.19 -15.68
C GLY A 89 3.89 -5.75 -16.02
N ARG A 90 3.31 -4.75 -15.30
CA ARG A 90 3.60 -3.33 -15.54
C ARG A 90 5.00 -3.01 -15.04
N ILE A 91 5.87 -2.50 -15.91
CA ILE A 91 7.20 -2.00 -15.52
C ILE A 91 7.07 -0.73 -14.68
N ARG A 92 8.09 -0.44 -13.88
CA ARG A 92 8.04 0.71 -12.96
C ARG A 92 8.29 2.04 -13.67
N PRO A 93 7.86 3.18 -13.09
CA PRO A 93 8.02 4.49 -13.73
C PRO A 93 9.45 4.81 -14.13
N TYR A 94 10.42 4.54 -13.27
CA TYR A 94 11.83 4.80 -13.56
C TYR A 94 12.36 3.88 -14.68
N ASP A 95 12.00 2.59 -14.70
CA ASP A 95 12.39 1.66 -15.76
C ASP A 95 11.75 2.07 -17.10
N TYR A 96 10.47 2.49 -17.06
CA TYR A 96 9.78 2.97 -18.26
C TYR A 96 10.47 4.20 -18.88
N GLN A 97 10.88 5.14 -18.05
CA GLN A 97 11.59 6.33 -18.52
C GLN A 97 12.97 5.97 -19.12
N ILE A 98 13.67 5.02 -18.53
CA ILE A 98 15.00 4.59 -19.00
C ILE A 98 14.88 3.67 -20.23
N GLU A 99 14.10 2.59 -20.12
CA GLU A 99 14.07 1.53 -21.13
C GLU A 99 13.21 1.88 -22.34
N VAL A 100 12.11 2.62 -22.14
CA VAL A 100 11.18 2.94 -23.23
C VAL A 100 11.41 4.34 -23.78
N LEU A 101 11.63 5.33 -22.91
CA LEU A 101 11.82 6.72 -23.34
C LEU A 101 13.29 7.13 -23.53
N GLY A 102 14.24 6.23 -23.18
CA GLY A 102 15.69 6.46 -23.39
C GLY A 102 16.30 7.58 -22.54
N LYS A 103 15.65 7.94 -21.41
CA LYS A 103 16.14 8.99 -20.50
C LYS A 103 17.27 8.48 -19.60
N ALA A 104 18.17 9.37 -19.21
CA ALA A 104 19.16 9.11 -18.16
C ALA A 104 18.55 9.30 -16.76
N TRP A 105 19.15 8.71 -15.73
CA TRP A 105 18.71 8.89 -14.34
C TRP A 105 18.66 10.35 -13.92
N THR A 106 19.63 11.15 -14.36
CA THR A 106 19.70 12.60 -14.09
C THR A 106 18.58 13.42 -14.73
N ASP A 107 17.93 12.88 -15.75
CA ASP A 107 16.79 13.51 -16.41
C ASP A 107 15.47 13.22 -15.70
N ILE A 108 15.47 12.21 -14.82
CA ILE A 108 14.30 11.72 -14.07
C ILE A 108 14.31 12.24 -12.64
N LEU A 109 15.47 12.16 -11.98
CA LEU A 109 15.64 12.49 -10.57
C LEU A 109 16.87 13.39 -10.39
N GLU A 110 16.72 14.51 -9.67
CA GLU A 110 17.85 15.41 -9.35
C GLU A 110 19.00 14.66 -8.65
N THR A 111 18.69 13.67 -7.84
CA THR A 111 19.68 12.82 -7.13
C THR A 111 20.43 11.89 -8.08
N GLY A 112 19.99 11.72 -9.33
CA GLY A 112 20.53 10.77 -10.29
C GLY A 112 20.35 9.29 -9.90
N LYS A 113 19.55 9.01 -8.85
CA LYS A 113 19.25 7.65 -8.35
C LYS A 113 17.97 7.66 -7.49
N LEU A 114 17.38 6.49 -7.28
CA LEU A 114 16.31 6.33 -6.31
C LEU A 114 16.83 6.53 -4.87
N LEU A 115 15.94 7.09 -4.03
CA LEU A 115 16.20 7.29 -2.60
C LEU A 115 15.97 6.02 -1.75
N VAL A 116 15.52 4.94 -2.39
CA VAL A 116 15.29 3.62 -1.80
C VAL A 116 15.93 2.55 -2.67
N GLU A 117 16.08 1.35 -2.13
CA GLU A 117 16.53 0.19 -2.90
C GLU A 117 15.60 -0.05 -4.09
N THR A 118 16.18 -0.34 -5.25
CA THR A 118 15.43 -0.58 -6.49
C THR A 118 14.59 -1.84 -6.35
N PRO A 119 13.24 -1.72 -6.41
CA PRO A 119 12.41 -2.91 -6.34
C PRO A 119 12.55 -3.78 -7.59
N HIS A 120 12.62 -5.10 -7.42
CA HIS A 120 12.82 -6.06 -8.51
C HIS A 120 11.53 -6.66 -9.07
N ASP A 121 10.37 -6.24 -8.56
CA ASP A 121 9.06 -6.73 -8.96
C ASP A 121 8.28 -5.68 -9.79
N PHE A 122 7.15 -6.12 -10.39
CA PHE A 122 6.30 -5.26 -11.21
C PHE A 122 5.61 -4.15 -10.41
N SER A 123 5.25 -3.06 -11.12
CA SER A 123 4.67 -1.86 -10.51
C SER A 123 3.22 -2.05 -10.04
N PHE A 124 2.37 -2.69 -10.84
CA PHE A 124 0.92 -2.75 -10.60
C PHE A 124 0.48 -4.05 -9.93
N PRO A 125 -0.33 -3.98 -8.91
CA PRO A 125 -0.67 -2.83 -8.09
C PRO A 125 0.38 -2.58 -6.97
N SER A 126 0.27 -1.43 -6.26
CA SER A 126 1.19 -1.06 -5.17
C SER A 126 0.94 -1.87 -3.90
N GLY A 127 1.83 -2.80 -3.57
CA GLY A 127 1.70 -3.63 -2.37
C GLY A 127 1.73 -2.84 -1.06
N HIS A 128 2.56 -1.80 -0.96
CA HIS A 128 2.59 -0.89 0.19
C HIS A 128 1.24 -0.20 0.43
N THR A 129 0.65 0.30 -0.64
CA THR A 129 -0.64 1.00 -0.58
C THR A 129 -1.76 0.02 -0.22
N ILE A 130 -1.80 -1.18 -0.83
CA ILE A 130 -2.80 -2.20 -0.52
C ILE A 130 -2.76 -2.56 0.95
N ALA A 131 -1.62 -3.01 1.48
CA ALA A 131 -1.48 -3.43 2.87
C ALA A 131 -1.87 -2.31 3.85
N SER A 132 -1.50 -1.06 3.53
CA SER A 132 -1.83 0.09 4.37
C SER A 132 -3.33 0.40 4.37
N PHE A 133 -4.01 0.32 3.22
CA PHE A 133 -5.45 0.57 3.14
C PHE A 133 -6.28 -0.60 3.67
N GLU A 134 -5.82 -1.83 3.54
CA GLU A 134 -6.40 -2.99 4.23
C GLU A 134 -6.42 -2.80 5.74
N ALA A 135 -5.30 -2.37 6.30
CA ALA A 135 -5.16 -2.16 7.74
C ALA A 135 -5.99 -0.97 8.23
N CYS A 136 -5.80 0.21 7.64
CA CYS A 136 -6.43 1.43 8.13
C CYS A 136 -7.96 1.39 8.00
N VAL A 137 -8.51 0.81 6.93
CA VAL A 137 -9.97 0.71 6.75
C VAL A 137 -10.59 -0.29 7.74
N VAL A 138 -9.95 -1.43 8.02
CA VAL A 138 -10.42 -2.33 9.10
C VAL A 138 -10.41 -1.60 10.45
N LEU A 139 -9.36 -0.84 10.74
CA LEU A 139 -9.28 -0.04 11.97
C LEU A 139 -10.37 1.03 12.04
N LEU A 140 -10.65 1.75 10.92
CA LEU A 140 -11.74 2.73 10.85
C LEU A 140 -13.12 2.11 11.11
N LEU A 141 -13.35 0.91 10.57
CA LEU A 141 -14.61 0.18 10.76
C LEU A 141 -14.78 -0.34 12.19
N ALA A 142 -13.66 -0.57 12.89
CA ALA A 142 -13.65 -1.09 14.25
C ALA A 142 -13.66 0.03 15.32
N ASP A 143 -12.75 0.98 15.21
CA ASP A 143 -12.59 2.13 16.12
C ASP A 143 -11.93 3.30 15.39
N LYS A 144 -12.68 4.40 15.23
CA LYS A 144 -12.19 5.61 14.56
C LYS A 144 -10.95 6.23 15.22
N ARG A 145 -10.75 6.02 16.52
CA ARG A 145 -9.59 6.56 17.27
C ARG A 145 -8.28 5.92 16.79
N LEU A 146 -8.32 4.65 16.41
CA LEU A 146 -7.20 3.93 15.81
C LEU A 146 -7.15 4.11 14.29
N GLY A 147 -8.33 4.13 13.67
CA GLY A 147 -8.45 4.19 12.22
C GLY A 147 -8.01 5.52 11.61
N ILE A 148 -8.33 6.67 12.25
CA ILE A 148 -7.95 7.99 11.72
C ILE A 148 -6.43 8.14 11.60
N PRO A 149 -5.62 7.95 12.68
CA PRO A 149 -4.17 8.04 12.56
C PRO A 149 -3.58 6.99 11.60
N ALA A 150 -4.15 5.78 11.57
CA ALA A 150 -3.75 4.75 10.60
C ALA A 150 -4.01 5.18 9.15
N THR A 151 -5.13 5.86 8.89
CA THR A 151 -5.45 6.38 7.56
C THR A 151 -4.49 7.49 7.14
N LEU A 152 -4.12 8.39 8.04
CA LEU A 152 -3.13 9.43 7.77
C LEU A 152 -1.77 8.80 7.40
N LEU A 153 -1.35 7.77 8.14
CA LEU A 153 -0.13 7.03 7.82
C LEU A 153 -0.26 6.30 6.47
N ALA A 154 -1.40 5.65 6.20
CA ALA A 154 -1.63 4.96 4.92
C ALA A 154 -1.58 5.92 3.72
N ILE A 155 -2.14 7.12 3.84
CA ILE A 155 -2.05 8.18 2.82
C ILE A 155 -0.59 8.64 2.65
N ALA A 156 0.13 8.84 3.74
CA ALA A 156 1.54 9.21 3.68
C ALA A 156 2.41 8.12 3.01
N ILE A 157 2.16 6.84 3.32
CA ILE A 157 2.83 5.71 2.65
C ILE A 157 2.47 5.69 1.17
N ALA A 158 1.20 5.83 0.80
CA ALA A 158 0.77 5.86 -0.60
C ALA A 158 1.42 7.00 -1.38
N PHE A 159 1.47 8.20 -0.80
CA PHE A 159 2.15 9.35 -1.38
C PHE A 159 3.67 9.13 -1.52
N SER A 160 4.31 8.52 -0.51
CA SER A 160 5.75 8.24 -0.56
C SER A 160 6.13 7.36 -1.76
N ARG A 161 5.24 6.46 -2.23
CA ARG A 161 5.52 5.60 -3.40
C ARG A 161 5.59 6.39 -4.71
N MET A 162 4.80 7.45 -4.82
CA MET A 162 4.85 8.38 -5.96
C MET A 162 6.06 9.31 -5.84
N TYR A 163 6.29 9.87 -4.66
CA TYR A 163 7.45 10.73 -4.38
C TYR A 163 8.79 10.02 -4.67
N LEU A 164 8.90 8.76 -4.29
CA LEU A 164 10.09 7.92 -4.53
C LEU A 164 10.18 7.40 -5.98
N TYR A 165 9.24 7.77 -6.84
CA TYR A 165 9.20 7.41 -8.26
C TYR A 165 9.13 5.90 -8.55
N VAL A 166 8.61 5.11 -7.61
CA VAL A 166 8.57 3.64 -7.71
C VAL A 166 7.20 3.07 -8.09
N HIS A 167 6.13 3.87 -8.03
CA HIS A 167 4.78 3.53 -8.46
C HIS A 167 4.10 4.68 -9.18
N TYR A 168 3.25 4.34 -10.14
CA TYR A 168 2.40 5.30 -10.83
C TYR A 168 1.22 5.74 -9.95
N PRO A 169 0.70 6.99 -10.11
CA PRO A 169 -0.56 7.41 -9.50
C PRO A 169 -1.70 6.42 -9.69
N THR A 170 -1.87 5.86 -10.90
CA THR A 170 -2.90 4.87 -11.19
C THR A 170 -2.71 3.56 -10.42
N ASP A 171 -1.47 3.10 -10.19
CA ASP A 171 -1.19 1.95 -9.33
C ASP A 171 -1.67 2.20 -7.90
N VAL A 172 -1.39 3.41 -7.40
CA VAL A 172 -1.76 3.84 -6.04
C VAL A 172 -3.28 3.94 -5.90
N ILE A 173 -3.96 4.61 -6.84
CA ILE A 173 -5.42 4.79 -6.83
C ILE A 173 -6.12 3.42 -6.82
N VAL A 174 -5.77 2.52 -7.73
CA VAL A 174 -6.36 1.18 -7.78
C VAL A 174 -6.08 0.40 -6.49
N SER A 175 -4.88 0.55 -5.92
CA SER A 175 -4.52 -0.10 -4.65
C SER A 175 -5.34 0.40 -3.47
N VAL A 176 -5.68 1.69 -3.42
CA VAL A 176 -6.60 2.26 -2.42
C VAL A 176 -7.97 1.59 -2.50
N PHE A 177 -8.53 1.46 -3.71
CA PHE A 177 -9.83 0.82 -3.89
C PHE A 177 -9.81 -0.67 -3.54
N LEU A 178 -8.82 -1.42 -4.03
CA LEU A 178 -8.70 -2.85 -3.75
C LEU A 178 -8.44 -3.13 -2.27
N GLY A 179 -7.51 -2.42 -1.64
CA GLY A 179 -7.23 -2.56 -0.21
C GLY A 179 -8.44 -2.23 0.66
N SER A 180 -9.19 -1.17 0.31
CA SER A 180 -10.44 -0.82 1.01
C SER A 180 -11.52 -1.89 0.85
N LEU A 181 -11.66 -2.46 -0.35
CA LEU A 181 -12.60 -3.55 -0.61
C LEU A 181 -12.26 -4.80 0.20
N PHE A 182 -10.98 -5.21 0.20
CA PHE A 182 -10.52 -6.37 0.97
C PHE A 182 -10.66 -6.15 2.48
N ALA A 183 -10.44 -4.92 2.96
CA ALA A 183 -10.69 -4.55 4.35
C ALA A 183 -12.15 -4.77 4.76
N ILE A 184 -13.10 -4.31 3.94
CA ILE A 184 -14.53 -4.46 4.19
C ILE A 184 -14.91 -5.95 4.22
N ILE A 185 -14.44 -6.73 3.24
CA ILE A 185 -14.71 -8.17 3.15
C ILE A 185 -14.08 -8.91 4.34
N GLY A 186 -12.79 -8.68 4.61
CA GLY A 186 -12.06 -9.34 5.71
C GLY A 186 -12.67 -9.06 7.07
N TYR A 187 -13.07 -7.82 7.32
CA TYR A 187 -13.73 -7.45 8.56
C TYR A 187 -15.13 -8.06 8.67
N ALA A 188 -15.90 -8.11 7.57
CA ALA A 188 -17.20 -8.78 7.54
C ALA A 188 -17.09 -10.27 7.82
N ILE A 189 -16.07 -10.96 7.30
CA ILE A 189 -15.77 -12.37 7.59
C ILE A 189 -15.44 -12.52 9.09
N ALA A 190 -14.54 -11.70 9.63
CA ALA A 190 -14.11 -11.76 11.02
C ALA A 190 -15.28 -11.58 12.01
N LYS A 191 -16.29 -10.77 11.66
CA LYS A 191 -17.50 -10.57 12.47
C LYS A 191 -18.36 -11.83 12.59
N ARG A 192 -18.32 -12.73 11.61
CA ARG A 192 -19.12 -13.97 11.59
C ARG A 192 -18.46 -15.13 12.32
N ILE A 193 -17.16 -15.02 12.63
CA ILE A 193 -16.43 -16.09 13.32
C ILE A 193 -16.75 -16.07 14.82
N PRO A 194 -17.21 -17.19 15.41
CA PRO A 194 -17.39 -17.30 16.85
C PRO A 194 -16.02 -17.30 17.55
N LEU A 195 -15.67 -16.20 18.18
CA LEU A 195 -14.45 -16.08 18.98
C LEU A 195 -14.79 -16.30 20.48
N PRO A 196 -13.95 -17.00 21.24
CA PRO A 196 -14.13 -17.14 22.67
C PRO A 196 -14.23 -15.77 23.33
N SER A 197 -15.36 -15.47 23.96
CA SER A 197 -15.46 -14.30 24.83
C SER A 197 -14.50 -14.52 26.01
N GLY A 198 -13.57 -13.59 26.22
CA GLY A 198 -12.74 -13.61 27.42
C GLY A 198 -13.68 -13.76 28.61
N LYS A 199 -13.55 -14.88 29.37
CA LYS A 199 -14.35 -15.16 30.54
C LYS A 199 -14.32 -13.93 31.45
N LYS A 200 -15.47 -13.30 31.68
CA LYS A 200 -15.69 -12.55 32.92
C LYS A 200 -15.57 -13.61 34.04
N GLY A 201 -14.45 -13.58 34.76
CA GLY A 201 -14.31 -14.40 35.96
C GLY A 201 -15.49 -14.11 36.89
N LYS A 202 -16.41 -15.07 37.01
CA LYS A 202 -17.35 -15.11 38.12
C LYS A 202 -16.52 -15.46 39.35
N TYR A 203 -16.03 -14.47 40.06
CA TYR A 203 -15.89 -14.55 41.50
C TYR A 203 -17.19 -14.00 42.06
N GLN A 204 -18.19 -14.85 42.17
CA GLN A 204 -19.24 -14.75 43.20
C GLN A 204 -18.69 -15.39 44.43
N ARG A 205 -18.47 -14.61 45.48
CA ARG A 205 -18.64 -14.98 46.88
C ARG A 205 -19.63 -14.02 47.48
#